data_3a04d1baa535c4f696cc567190d2cf96
#
_entry.id   3a04d1baa535c4f696cc567190d2cf96
#
_cell.length_a   1.000
_cell.length_b   1.000
_cell.length_c   1.000
_cell.angle_alpha   90.00
_cell.angle_beta   90.00
_cell.angle_gamma   90.00
#
_symmetry.space_group_name_H-M   'P 1'
#
loop_
_entity.id
_entity.type
_entity.pdbx_description
1 polymer ?
#
loop_
_entity_poly.entity_id
_entity_poly.type
_entity_poly.pdbx_seq_one_letter_code
_entity_poly.pdbx_strand_id
1 'polypeptide(L)'
;MFSYYVYYRVDADRADECEPRIRELLGAMRKATGVQGRLMKKRGEPNLWMEVYEGVGDDAKFEWELAEAVSRLKIQECLMSGTPRHVECFVTPNKA
;
A
#
# COMPACT_ATOMS: atom_id res chain seq x y z
N MET A 1 -0.31 -1.58 18.38
CA MET A 1 -0.76 -1.10 17.08
C MET A 1 0.35 -1.20 16.05
N PHE A 2 -0.01 -1.56 14.83
CA PHE A 2 0.95 -1.74 13.76
C PHE A 2 0.78 -0.64 12.72
N SER A 3 1.88 -0.26 12.08
CA SER A 3 1.88 0.68 10.96
C SER A 3 2.60 0.03 9.80
N TYR A 4 2.00 0.09 8.62
CA TYR A 4 2.55 -0.50 7.42
C TYR A 4 2.94 0.58 6.43
N TYR A 5 4.13 0.46 5.89
CA TYR A 5 4.68 1.34 4.87
C TYR A 5 5.01 0.49 3.66
N VAL A 6 4.29 0.72 2.56
CA VAL A 6 4.42 -0.09 1.35
C VAL A 6 4.91 0.81 0.23
N TYR A 7 6.10 0.57 -0.29
CA TYR A 7 6.67 1.43 -1.32
C TYR A 7 7.13 0.63 -2.53
N TYR A 8 7.08 1.28 -3.68
CA TYR A 8 7.33 0.65 -4.97
C TYR A 8 7.54 1.70 -6.06
N ARG A 9 8.14 1.27 -7.17
CA ARG A 9 8.28 2.13 -8.34
C ARG A 9 7.19 1.79 -9.34
N VAL A 10 6.51 2.84 -9.80
CA VAL A 10 5.45 2.73 -10.81
C VAL A 10 6.10 2.89 -12.18
N ASP A 11 5.60 2.14 -13.16
CA ASP A 11 5.96 2.35 -14.55
C ASP A 11 5.47 3.73 -14.97
N ALA A 12 6.39 4.60 -15.39
CA ALA A 12 6.07 5.98 -15.76
C ALA A 12 4.99 6.06 -16.84
N ASP A 13 4.99 5.11 -17.78
CA ASP A 13 4.03 5.08 -18.87
C ASP A 13 2.63 4.64 -18.40
N ARG A 14 2.53 4.10 -17.19
CA ARG A 14 1.29 3.57 -16.62
C ARG A 14 0.83 4.31 -15.38
N ALA A 15 1.50 5.40 -15.01
CA ALA A 15 1.19 6.12 -13.77
C ALA A 15 -0.27 6.56 -13.70
N ASP A 16 -0.83 7.06 -14.81
CA ASP A 16 -2.21 7.51 -14.86
C ASP A 16 -3.21 6.37 -14.70
N GLU A 17 -2.85 5.17 -15.13
CA GLU A 17 -3.64 3.96 -14.97
C GLU A 17 -3.49 3.41 -13.56
N CYS A 18 -2.31 3.53 -12.98
CA CYS A 18 -1.98 2.97 -11.69
C CYS A 18 -2.65 3.70 -10.53
N GLU A 19 -2.69 5.01 -10.57
CA GLU A 19 -3.24 5.79 -9.45
C GLU A 19 -4.69 5.44 -9.12
N PRO A 20 -5.62 5.34 -10.07
CA PRO A 20 -6.98 4.90 -9.76
C PRO A 20 -7.03 3.50 -9.13
N ARG A 21 -6.15 2.59 -9.57
CA ARG A 21 -6.08 1.25 -8.98
C ARG A 21 -5.62 1.28 -7.54
N ILE A 22 -4.63 2.12 -7.23
CA ILE A 22 -4.17 2.26 -5.84
C ILE A 22 -5.26 2.88 -4.98
N ARG A 23 -6.00 3.87 -5.48
CA ARG A 23 -7.12 4.45 -4.73
C ARG A 23 -8.21 3.43 -4.49
N GLU A 24 -8.47 2.56 -5.44
CA GLU A 24 -9.40 1.45 -5.28
C GLU A 24 -8.89 0.47 -4.22
N LEU A 25 -7.58 0.19 -4.20
CA LEU A 25 -6.96 -0.62 -3.16
C LEU A 25 -7.15 0.00 -1.77
N LEU A 26 -6.91 1.30 -1.64
CA LEU A 26 -7.11 2.00 -0.36
C LEU A 26 -8.57 1.89 0.11
N GLY A 27 -9.52 2.04 -0.81
CA GLY A 27 -10.95 1.88 -0.52
C GLY A 27 -11.30 0.45 -0.10
N ALA A 28 -10.73 -0.54 -0.78
CA ALA A 28 -10.95 -1.95 -0.45
C ALA A 28 -10.42 -2.28 0.95
N MET A 29 -9.25 -1.75 1.31
CA MET A 29 -8.66 -1.96 2.63
C MET A 29 -9.48 -1.30 3.73
N ARG A 30 -9.97 -0.09 3.49
CA ARG A 30 -10.84 0.59 4.44
C ARG A 30 -12.12 -0.22 4.67
N LYS A 31 -12.70 -0.74 3.61
CA LYS A 31 -13.93 -1.54 3.71
C LYS A 31 -13.69 -2.86 4.45
N ALA A 32 -12.59 -3.53 4.16
CA ALA A 32 -12.29 -4.85 4.73
C ALA A 32 -11.76 -4.79 6.17
N THR A 33 -11.00 -3.76 6.50
CA THR A 33 -10.28 -3.68 7.78
C THR A 33 -10.60 -2.45 8.62
N GLY A 34 -11.28 -1.45 8.05
CA GLY A 34 -11.52 -0.18 8.73
C GLY A 34 -10.32 0.76 8.73
N VAL A 35 -9.19 0.33 8.18
CA VAL A 35 -7.96 1.12 8.19
C VAL A 35 -7.94 2.06 6.99
N GLN A 36 -7.83 3.36 7.26
CA GLN A 36 -7.74 4.38 6.22
C GLN A 36 -6.28 4.55 5.79
N GLY A 37 -5.95 4.04 4.61
CA GLY A 37 -4.63 4.25 4.02
C GLY A 37 -4.55 5.56 3.25
N ARG A 38 -3.33 5.97 2.96
CA ARG A 38 -3.08 7.14 2.12
C ARG A 38 -1.93 6.87 1.16
N LEU A 39 -2.00 7.49 0.00
CA LEU A 39 -0.97 7.39 -1.03
C LEU A 39 -0.09 8.64 -0.99
N MET A 40 1.21 8.42 -0.98
CA MET A 40 2.21 9.48 -1.04
C MET A 40 3.15 9.21 -2.20
N LYS A 41 3.65 10.27 -2.82
CA LYS A 41 4.63 10.20 -3.89
C LYS A 41 5.88 10.92 -3.43
N LYS A 42 7.05 10.38 -3.75
CA LYS A 42 8.29 10.96 -3.26
C LYS A 42 8.61 12.26 -3.99
N ARG A 43 8.95 13.28 -3.22
CA ARG A 43 9.42 14.56 -3.77
C ARG A 43 10.73 14.33 -4.53
N GLY A 44 10.78 14.75 -5.78
CA GLY A 44 11.96 14.58 -6.63
C GLY A 44 12.03 13.23 -7.35
N GLU A 45 11.18 12.27 -6.98
CA GLU A 45 11.08 10.97 -7.65
C GLU A 45 9.60 10.60 -7.79
N PRO A 46 8.88 11.20 -8.75
CA PRO A 46 7.41 11.11 -8.82
C PRO A 46 6.87 9.70 -9.08
N ASN A 47 7.73 8.78 -9.53
CA ASN A 47 7.31 7.39 -9.75
C ASN A 47 7.60 6.47 -8.57
N LEU A 48 8.18 6.98 -7.50
CA LEU A 48 8.33 6.24 -6.25
C LEU A 48 7.16 6.59 -5.35
N TRP A 49 6.29 5.63 -5.13
CA TRP A 49 5.05 5.81 -4.38
C TRP A 49 5.10 5.03 -3.08
N MET A 50 4.36 5.51 -2.09
CA MET A 50 4.23 4.86 -0.81
C MET A 50 2.78 4.87 -0.36
N GLU A 51 2.29 3.70 0.07
CA GLU A 51 1.03 3.59 0.79
C GLU A 51 1.35 3.52 2.28
N VAL A 52 0.59 4.24 3.07
CA VAL A 52 0.77 4.27 4.52
C VAL A 52 -0.53 3.84 5.19
N TYR A 53 -0.44 2.84 6.05
CA TYR A 53 -1.58 2.33 6.82
C TYR A 53 -1.20 2.33 8.29
N GLU A 54 -1.84 3.16 9.08
CA GLU A 54 -1.56 3.29 10.51
C GLU A 54 -2.74 2.85 11.36
N GLY A 55 -2.49 2.49 12.61
CA GLY A 55 -3.55 2.09 13.51
C GLY A 55 -4.11 0.70 13.25
N VAL A 56 -3.28 -0.20 12.74
CA VAL A 56 -3.69 -1.59 12.46
C VAL A 56 -3.65 -2.39 13.76
N GLY A 57 -4.80 -2.93 14.19
CA GLY A 57 -4.90 -3.72 15.40
C GLY A 57 -4.66 -5.21 15.19
N ASP A 58 -5.12 -5.74 14.06
CA ASP A 58 -5.00 -7.15 13.71
C ASP A 58 -4.08 -7.28 12.48
N ASP A 59 -2.81 -7.55 12.74
CA ASP A 59 -1.79 -7.61 11.69
C ASP A 59 -2.03 -8.78 10.72
N ALA A 60 -2.36 -9.94 11.22
CA ALA A 60 -2.59 -11.12 10.38
C ALA A 60 -3.76 -10.90 9.42
N LYS A 61 -4.84 -10.35 9.90
CA LYS A 61 -6.01 -10.05 9.07
C LYS A 61 -5.66 -8.99 8.03
N PHE A 62 -4.95 -7.94 8.46
CA PHE A 62 -4.58 -6.84 7.57
C PHE A 62 -3.70 -7.36 6.43
N GLU A 63 -2.68 -8.15 6.74
CA GLU A 63 -1.76 -8.67 5.75
C GLU A 63 -2.47 -9.58 4.76
N TRP A 64 -3.38 -10.43 5.23
CA TRP A 64 -4.15 -11.30 4.36
C TRP A 64 -5.07 -10.50 3.43
N GLU A 65 -5.79 -9.54 3.96
CA GLU A 65 -6.69 -8.68 3.17
C GLU A 65 -5.91 -7.87 2.13
N LEU A 66 -4.73 -7.36 2.52
CA LEU A 66 -3.89 -6.59 1.60
C LEU A 66 -3.41 -7.46 0.44
N ALA A 67 -2.92 -8.66 0.73
CA ALA A 67 -2.47 -9.59 -0.30
C ALA A 67 -3.60 -9.96 -1.27
N GLU A 68 -4.80 -10.22 -0.74
CA GLU A 68 -5.98 -10.53 -1.55
C GLU A 68 -6.36 -9.37 -2.47
N ALA A 69 -6.42 -8.16 -1.93
CA ALA A 69 -6.81 -6.99 -2.69
C ALA A 69 -5.78 -6.63 -3.76
N VAL A 70 -4.50 -6.73 -3.43
CA VAL A 70 -3.39 -6.47 -4.38
C VAL A 70 -3.48 -7.43 -5.57
N SER A 71 -3.76 -8.70 -5.30
CA SER A 71 -3.91 -9.73 -6.34
C SER A 71 -5.16 -9.46 -7.19
N ARG A 72 -6.30 -9.24 -6.55
CA ARG A 72 -7.57 -9.02 -7.24
C ARG A 72 -7.54 -7.80 -8.14
N LEU A 73 -6.92 -6.72 -7.68
CA LEU A 73 -6.85 -5.46 -8.41
C LEU A 73 -5.67 -5.41 -9.39
N LYS A 74 -4.87 -6.46 -9.43
CA LYS A 74 -3.73 -6.58 -10.34
C LYS A 74 -2.76 -5.40 -10.23
N ILE A 75 -2.47 -5.02 -9.01
CA ILE A 75 -1.61 -3.86 -8.72
C ILE A 75 -0.21 -4.04 -9.34
N GLN A 76 0.31 -5.28 -9.32
CA GLN A 76 1.65 -5.56 -9.82
C GLN A 76 1.82 -5.22 -11.30
N GLU A 77 0.73 -5.22 -12.07
CA GLU A 77 0.79 -4.96 -13.52
C GLU A 77 1.18 -3.53 -13.87
N CYS A 78 0.96 -2.58 -12.99
CA CYS A 78 1.31 -1.19 -13.27
C CYS A 78 2.61 -0.75 -12.59
N LEU A 79 3.30 -1.66 -11.92
CA LEU A 79 4.61 -1.37 -11.33
C LEU A 79 5.71 -1.54 -12.37
N MET A 80 6.83 -0.85 -12.14
CA MET A 80 7.98 -1.00 -13.01
C MET A 80 8.45 -2.45 -12.98
N SER A 81 8.76 -3.01 -14.15
CA SER A 81 9.16 -4.41 -14.30
C SER A 81 10.32 -4.77 -13.36
N GLY A 82 10.18 -5.90 -12.68
CA GLY A 82 11.20 -6.38 -11.73
C GLY A 82 11.20 -5.66 -10.38
N THR A 83 10.28 -4.74 -10.17
CA THR A 83 10.19 -3.99 -8.90
C THR A 83 9.15 -4.63 -7.99
N PRO A 84 9.56 -5.05 -6.79
CA PRO A 84 8.59 -5.58 -5.82
C PRO A 84 7.88 -4.46 -5.07
N ARG A 85 6.76 -4.81 -4.46
CA ARG A 85 6.15 -3.99 -3.43
C ARG A 85 6.91 -4.31 -2.12
N HIS A 86 7.64 -3.34 -1.61
CA HIS A 86 8.32 -3.48 -0.33
C HIS A 86 7.34 -3.17 0.79
N VAL A 87 7.14 -4.12 1.69
CA VAL A 87 6.23 -3.96 2.83
C VAL A 87 7.05 -3.95 4.11
N GLU A 88 6.97 -2.87 4.88
CA GLU A 88 7.60 -2.78 6.18
C GLU A 88 6.53 -2.55 7.23
N CYS A 89 6.62 -3.32 8.32
CA CYS A 89 5.69 -3.22 9.43
C CYS A 89 6.42 -2.73 10.67
N PHE A 90 5.91 -1.67 11.26
CA PHE A 90 6.45 -1.08 12.48
C PHE A 90 5.42 -1.21 13.60
N VAL A 91 5.89 -1.49 14.78
CA VAL A 91 5.04 -1.64 15.98
C VAL A 91 5.22 -0.42 16.85
N THR A 92 4.11 0.18 17.27
CA THR A 92 4.16 1.27 18.25
C THR A 92 4.53 0.66 19.60
N PRO A 93 5.62 1.11 20.23
CA PRO A 93 6.01 0.54 21.52
C PRO A 93 4.97 0.87 22.59
N ASN A 94 4.80 -0.06 23.52
CA ASN A 94 3.95 0.20 24.67
C ASN A 94 4.56 1.29 25.52
N LYS A 95 3.71 2.18 25.99
CA LYS A 95 4.14 3.18 26.98
C LYS A 95 4.32 2.45 28.32
N ALA A 96 5.50 2.55 28.82
CA ALA A 96 5.77 2.06 30.15
C ALA A 96 5.19 3.04 31.17
#